data_43a6c613e968fcb3f36ba30db151bfdc
#
_entry.id   43a6c613e968fcb3f36ba30db151bfdc
#
_cell.length_a   1.000
_cell.length_b   1.000
_cell.length_c   1.000
_cell.angle_alpha   90.00
_cell.angle_beta   90.00
_cell.angle_gamma   90.00
#
_symmetry.space_group_name_H-M   'P 1'
#
loop_
_entity.id
_entity.type
_entity.pdbx_description
1 polymer ?
#
loop_
_entity_poly.entity_id
_entity_poly.type
_entity_poly.pdbx_seq_one_letter_code
_entity_poly.pdbx_strand_id
1 'polypeptide(L)'
;MANSKQDKKTPTVVPTAEEAKELIPANNVAEDQGQGLTTVADQVVAKVAGLAIKEIPGVYDLGNSAARALGALRSKVGASESITQGISVEIGQTQTALDVVLIVEYPYPVHEVADKVREAIFSAIEGLVGLEVTEVNIKVTDVHVPDDDDNEKDEDEKDKKDLK
;
A
#
# COMPACT_ATOMS: atom_id res chain seq x y z
N MET A 1 -67.71 -2.80 0.17
CA MET A 1 -66.46 -2.76 0.89
C MET A 1 -65.32 -2.86 -0.11
N ALA A 2 -64.82 -1.73 -0.57
CA ALA A 2 -63.74 -1.66 -1.54
C ALA A 2 -62.45 -1.32 -0.80
N ASN A 3 -61.46 -2.20 -0.83
CA ASN A 3 -60.16 -2.00 -0.24
C ASN A 3 -59.18 -1.72 -1.39
N SER A 4 -58.94 -0.43 -1.62
CA SER A 4 -57.93 0.02 -2.60
C SER A 4 -56.57 -0.03 -1.94
N LYS A 5 -55.76 -1.01 -2.28
CA LYS A 5 -54.30 -0.97 -2.01
C LYS A 5 -53.66 0.05 -2.98
N GLN A 6 -53.29 1.19 -2.42
CA GLN A 6 -52.40 2.13 -3.10
C GLN A 6 -50.96 1.59 -3.02
N ASP A 7 -50.46 1.14 -4.15
CA ASP A 7 -49.02 0.92 -4.34
C ASP A 7 -48.34 2.27 -4.34
N LYS A 8 -47.66 2.59 -3.21
CA LYS A 8 -46.73 3.70 -3.12
C LYS A 8 -45.49 3.35 -3.92
N LYS A 9 -45.51 3.74 -5.20
CA LYS A 9 -44.33 3.82 -6.03
C LYS A 9 -43.42 4.91 -5.44
N THR A 10 -42.36 4.50 -4.73
CA THR A 10 -41.33 5.40 -4.26
C THR A 10 -40.65 5.99 -5.49
N PRO A 11 -40.63 7.31 -5.69
CA PRO A 11 -39.87 7.89 -6.78
C PRO A 11 -38.38 7.63 -6.55
N THR A 12 -37.73 6.93 -7.45
CA THR A 12 -36.29 6.85 -7.52
C THR A 12 -35.80 8.25 -7.87
N VAL A 13 -35.45 9.02 -6.85
CA VAL A 13 -34.83 10.32 -7.04
C VAL A 13 -33.42 10.04 -7.56
N VAL A 14 -33.24 10.26 -8.85
CA VAL A 14 -31.90 10.32 -9.44
C VAL A 14 -31.28 11.60 -8.92
N PRO A 15 -30.18 11.55 -8.15
CA PRO A 15 -29.58 12.76 -7.63
C PRO A 15 -29.14 13.68 -8.78
N THR A 16 -29.43 14.95 -8.66
CA THR A 16 -28.94 15.96 -9.61
C THR A 16 -27.43 16.05 -9.54
N ALA A 17 -26.80 16.57 -10.59
CA ALA A 17 -25.34 16.71 -10.66
C ALA A 17 -24.73 17.47 -9.45
N GLU A 18 -25.54 18.30 -8.79
CA GLU A 18 -25.15 19.02 -7.56
C GLU A 18 -25.21 18.12 -6.31
N GLU A 19 -26.21 17.26 -6.20
CA GLU A 19 -26.34 16.32 -5.07
C GLU A 19 -25.35 15.15 -5.18
N ALA A 20 -24.99 14.76 -6.41
CA ALA A 20 -23.93 13.77 -6.65
C ALA A 20 -22.54 14.27 -6.19
N LYS A 21 -22.33 15.58 -6.17
CA LYS A 21 -21.08 16.20 -5.68
C LYS A 21 -20.91 16.11 -4.16
N GLU A 22 -22.01 15.97 -3.42
CA GLU A 22 -22.00 15.87 -1.95
C GLU A 22 -21.90 14.41 -1.46
N LEU A 23 -22.20 13.42 -2.32
CA LEU A 23 -22.17 11.99 -1.99
C LEU A 23 -20.85 11.29 -2.37
N ILE A 24 -19.95 11.97 -3.08
CA ILE A 24 -18.62 11.45 -3.38
C ILE A 24 -17.73 11.80 -2.19
N PRO A 25 -17.18 10.81 -1.46
CA PRO A 25 -16.14 11.12 -0.49
C PRO A 25 -15.02 11.84 -1.26
N ALA A 26 -14.71 13.03 -0.80
CA ALA A 26 -13.82 13.96 -1.49
C ALA A 26 -12.36 13.43 -1.46
N ASN A 27 -12.12 12.39 -2.21
CA ASN A 27 -10.81 11.84 -2.44
C ASN A 27 -10.24 12.47 -3.72
N ASN A 28 -9.32 13.39 -3.54
CA ASN A 28 -8.46 13.97 -4.58
C ASN A 28 -9.17 14.72 -5.70
N VAL A 29 -9.66 15.89 -5.36
CA VAL A 29 -10.00 16.89 -6.37
C VAL A 29 -8.73 17.70 -6.65
N ALA A 30 -7.96 17.34 -7.68
CA ALA A 30 -7.17 18.33 -8.38
C ALA A 30 -8.17 19.39 -8.87
N GLU A 31 -7.89 20.67 -8.62
CA GLU A 31 -8.79 21.78 -8.93
C GLU A 31 -9.39 21.61 -10.31
N ASP A 32 -10.72 21.53 -10.35
CA ASP A 32 -11.50 21.43 -11.58
C ASP A 32 -11.27 22.70 -12.43
N GLN A 33 -10.38 22.59 -13.39
CA GLN A 33 -10.16 23.63 -14.40
C GLN A 33 -11.18 23.51 -15.56
N GLY A 34 -12.34 22.96 -15.29
CA GLY A 34 -13.41 22.80 -16.29
C GLY A 34 -13.21 21.66 -17.29
N GLN A 35 -12.21 20.80 -17.08
CA GLN A 35 -11.89 19.67 -17.95
C GLN A 35 -12.29 18.30 -17.39
N GLY A 36 -12.91 18.27 -16.20
CA GLY A 36 -13.32 17.04 -15.52
C GLY A 36 -12.58 16.79 -14.22
N LEU A 37 -12.95 15.73 -13.51
CA LEU A 37 -12.43 15.33 -12.22
C LEU A 37 -11.45 14.17 -12.36
N THR A 38 -10.25 14.29 -11.76
CA THR A 38 -9.29 13.19 -11.63
C THR A 38 -9.25 12.73 -10.18
N THR A 39 -9.56 11.48 -9.93
CA THR A 39 -9.43 10.85 -8.60
C THR A 39 -8.33 9.80 -8.60
N VAL A 40 -7.59 9.73 -7.50
CA VAL A 40 -6.51 8.75 -7.33
C VAL A 40 -6.91 7.74 -6.26
N ALA A 41 -6.83 6.46 -6.58
CA ALA A 41 -7.13 5.38 -5.64
C ALA A 41 -5.95 5.14 -4.68
N ASP A 42 -6.24 4.67 -3.46
CA ASP A 42 -5.25 4.33 -2.43
C ASP A 42 -4.14 3.41 -2.95
N GLN A 43 -4.51 2.45 -3.79
CA GLN A 43 -3.56 1.52 -4.41
C GLN A 43 -2.54 2.19 -5.34
N VAL A 44 -2.88 3.32 -5.96
CA VAL A 44 -1.95 4.08 -6.81
C VAL A 44 -0.89 4.73 -5.92
N VAL A 45 -1.31 5.36 -4.83
CA VAL A 45 -0.40 5.96 -3.85
C VAL A 45 0.49 4.90 -3.22
N ALA A 46 -0.08 3.76 -2.81
CA ALA A 46 0.68 2.65 -2.24
C ALA A 46 1.72 2.09 -3.24
N LYS A 47 1.38 1.98 -4.52
CA LYS A 47 2.33 1.52 -5.56
C LYS A 47 3.47 2.51 -5.78
N VAL A 48 3.16 3.80 -5.86
CA VAL A 48 4.18 4.85 -6.03
C VAL A 48 5.11 4.86 -4.83
N ALA A 49 4.57 4.80 -3.61
CA ALA A 49 5.37 4.70 -2.39
C ALA A 49 6.25 3.44 -2.38
N GLY A 50 5.67 2.28 -2.70
CA GLY A 50 6.41 1.01 -2.74
C GLY A 50 7.56 0.99 -3.74
N LEU A 51 7.37 1.59 -4.90
CA LEU A 51 8.43 1.73 -5.90
C LEU A 51 9.56 2.64 -5.38
N ALA A 52 9.22 3.78 -4.80
CA ALA A 52 10.20 4.70 -4.22
C ALA A 52 11.00 4.06 -3.08
N ILE A 53 10.35 3.27 -2.22
CA ILE A 53 10.99 2.58 -1.10
C ILE A 53 11.98 1.53 -1.59
N LYS A 54 11.64 0.77 -2.64
CA LYS A 54 12.52 -0.28 -3.18
C LYS A 54 13.85 0.24 -3.74
N GLU A 55 13.92 1.50 -4.11
CA GLU A 55 15.14 2.12 -4.61
C GLU A 55 16.10 2.56 -3.49
N ILE A 56 15.67 2.52 -2.22
CA ILE A 56 16.46 2.99 -1.08
C ILE A 56 17.46 1.88 -0.64
N PRO A 57 18.77 2.17 -0.64
CA PRO A 57 19.76 1.25 -0.11
C PRO A 57 19.52 0.96 1.38
N GLY A 58 19.55 -0.32 1.75
CA GLY A 58 19.31 -0.75 3.13
C GLY A 58 17.88 -1.19 3.41
N VAL A 59 16.95 -1.01 2.48
CA VAL A 59 15.63 -1.65 2.54
C VAL A 59 15.75 -3.05 1.96
N TYR A 60 15.52 -4.06 2.79
CA TYR A 60 15.55 -5.45 2.35
C TYR A 60 14.23 -5.87 1.73
N ASP A 61 13.11 -5.63 2.43
CA ASP A 61 11.78 -5.99 1.96
C ASP A 61 10.69 -5.15 2.64
N LEU A 62 9.50 -5.17 2.06
CA LEU A 62 8.29 -4.55 2.59
C LEU A 62 7.42 -5.59 3.30
N GLY A 63 6.76 -5.16 4.39
CA GLY A 63 5.92 -6.02 5.21
C GLY A 63 6.67 -6.67 6.37
N ASN A 64 6.10 -7.73 6.90
CA ASN A 64 6.71 -8.51 7.98
C ASN A 64 7.17 -9.89 7.48
N SER A 65 8.01 -10.56 8.25
CA SER A 65 8.56 -11.88 7.92
C SER A 65 7.46 -12.96 7.70
N ALA A 66 6.34 -12.89 8.41
CA ALA A 66 5.21 -13.80 8.22
C ALA A 66 4.51 -13.58 6.86
N ALA A 67 4.36 -12.33 6.43
CA ALA A 67 3.82 -12.01 5.10
C ALA A 67 4.77 -12.45 3.98
N ARG A 68 6.08 -12.43 4.23
CA ARG A 68 7.11 -12.94 3.30
C ARG A 68 7.00 -14.46 3.10
N ALA A 69 6.81 -15.23 4.17
CA ALA A 69 6.61 -16.68 4.08
C ALA A 69 5.38 -17.04 3.25
N LEU A 70 4.30 -16.28 3.38
CA LEU A 70 3.09 -16.45 2.54
C LEU A 70 3.32 -15.96 1.10
N GLY A 71 4.14 -14.93 0.90
CA GLY A 71 4.53 -14.43 -0.41
C GLY A 71 5.36 -15.44 -1.20
N ALA A 72 6.30 -16.13 -0.56
CA ALA A 72 7.10 -17.19 -1.16
C ALA A 72 6.24 -18.38 -1.65
N LEU A 73 5.15 -18.69 -0.98
CA LEU A 73 4.16 -19.67 -1.45
C LEU A 73 3.38 -19.16 -2.67
N ARG A 74 3.07 -17.87 -2.72
CA ARG A 74 2.36 -17.25 -3.85
C ARG A 74 3.24 -17.14 -5.10
N SER A 75 4.54 -16.85 -4.96
CA SER A 75 5.47 -16.75 -6.08
C SER A 75 5.65 -18.10 -6.78
N LYS A 76 5.55 -19.22 -6.06
CA LYS A 76 5.52 -20.59 -6.64
C LYS A 76 4.28 -20.85 -7.51
N VAL A 77 3.22 -20.07 -7.36
CA VAL A 77 1.97 -20.15 -8.14
C VAL A 77 1.91 -19.08 -9.24
N GLY A 78 2.98 -18.33 -9.47
CA GLY A 78 3.07 -17.31 -10.53
C GLY A 78 2.41 -15.96 -10.18
N ALA A 79 2.08 -15.72 -8.92
CA ALA A 79 1.63 -14.41 -8.47
C ALA A 79 2.85 -13.50 -8.22
N SER A 80 2.88 -12.34 -8.87
CA SER A 80 3.93 -11.33 -8.64
C SER A 80 3.93 -10.83 -7.20
N GLU A 81 5.11 -10.56 -6.65
CA GLU A 81 5.25 -9.91 -5.35
C GLU A 81 4.48 -8.59 -5.34
N SER A 82 3.65 -8.40 -4.32
CA SER A 82 2.89 -7.17 -4.20
C SER A 82 3.78 -6.04 -3.70
N ILE A 83 4.08 -5.08 -4.57
CA ILE A 83 4.85 -3.87 -4.25
C ILE A 83 4.18 -3.05 -3.13
N THR A 84 2.90 -3.26 -2.91
CA THR A 84 2.10 -2.56 -1.89
C THR A 84 2.03 -3.30 -0.56
N GLN A 85 2.69 -4.44 -0.43
CA GLN A 85 2.70 -5.21 0.81
C GLN A 85 3.33 -4.39 1.94
N GLY A 86 2.66 -4.34 3.09
CA GLY A 86 3.12 -3.57 4.25
C GLY A 86 2.95 -2.05 4.14
N ILE A 87 2.22 -1.57 3.13
CA ILE A 87 1.88 -0.16 2.98
C ILE A 87 0.38 0.02 3.15
N SER A 88 -0.02 0.84 4.11
CA SER A 88 -1.38 1.33 4.29
C SER A 88 -1.43 2.80 3.96
N VAL A 89 -2.48 3.23 3.28
CA VAL A 89 -2.65 4.60 2.83
C VAL A 89 -4.01 5.11 3.27
N GLU A 90 -4.03 6.31 3.82
CA GLU A 90 -5.24 7.07 4.10
C GLU A 90 -5.22 8.35 3.27
N ILE A 91 -6.23 8.52 2.42
CA ILE A 91 -6.31 9.66 1.50
C ILE A 91 -7.46 10.58 1.93
N GLY A 92 -7.14 11.87 2.11
CA GLY A 92 -8.09 12.95 2.24
C GLY A 92 -8.35 13.64 0.89
N GLN A 93 -8.88 14.85 0.92
CA GLN A 93 -9.17 15.60 -0.30
C GLN A 93 -7.92 16.01 -1.07
N THR A 94 -6.91 16.51 -0.36
CA THR A 94 -5.65 17.02 -0.91
C THR A 94 -4.43 16.45 -0.20
N GLN A 95 -4.65 15.65 0.84
CA GLN A 95 -3.62 15.17 1.74
C GLN A 95 -3.67 13.65 1.85
N THR A 96 -2.53 13.05 2.19
CA THR A 96 -2.42 11.62 2.44
C THR A 96 -1.51 11.34 3.62
N ALA A 97 -1.84 10.28 4.37
CA ALA A 97 -1.00 9.69 5.41
C ALA A 97 -0.66 8.25 5.04
N LEU A 98 0.54 7.81 5.37
CA LEU A 98 1.03 6.47 5.06
C LEU A 98 1.58 5.78 6.30
N ASP A 99 1.24 4.50 6.45
CA ASP A 99 1.89 3.58 7.38
C ASP A 99 2.68 2.54 6.58
N VAL A 100 3.97 2.43 6.87
CA VAL A 100 4.88 1.54 6.17
C VAL A 100 5.53 0.56 7.14
N VAL A 101 5.46 -0.71 6.79
CA VAL A 101 6.14 -1.79 7.51
C VAL A 101 7.25 -2.32 6.62
N LEU A 102 8.49 -2.37 7.12
CA LEU A 102 9.65 -2.80 6.35
C LEU A 102 10.66 -3.59 7.17
N ILE A 103 11.55 -4.27 6.46
CA ILE A 103 12.71 -4.99 6.98
C ILE A 103 13.96 -4.30 6.45
N VAL A 104 14.89 -4.01 7.33
CA VAL A 104 16.17 -3.36 7.01
C VAL A 104 17.26 -4.41 6.82
N GLU A 105 18.16 -4.19 5.90
CA GLU A 105 19.34 -5.03 5.68
C GLU A 105 20.49 -4.63 6.60
N TYR A 106 21.12 -5.60 7.27
CA TYR A 106 22.35 -5.38 8.01
C TYR A 106 23.53 -5.15 7.03
N PRO A 107 24.47 -4.24 7.27
CA PRO A 107 24.67 -3.40 8.47
C PRO A 107 24.13 -1.96 8.33
N TYR A 108 23.13 -1.71 7.53
CA TYR A 108 22.61 -0.36 7.35
C TYR A 108 22.01 0.20 8.65
N PRO A 109 22.29 1.46 9.01
CA PRO A 109 21.70 2.10 10.18
C PRO A 109 20.18 2.26 10.00
N VAL A 110 19.40 1.65 10.89
CA VAL A 110 17.93 1.60 10.79
C VAL A 110 17.31 3.00 10.73
N HIS A 111 17.78 3.93 11.56
CA HIS A 111 17.25 5.30 11.60
C HIS A 111 17.53 6.07 10.30
N GLU A 112 18.72 5.91 9.71
CA GLU A 112 19.04 6.57 8.44
C GLU A 112 18.24 6.00 7.27
N VAL A 113 18.02 4.68 7.25
CA VAL A 113 17.17 4.02 6.25
C VAL A 113 15.74 4.53 6.38
N ALA A 114 15.21 4.61 7.60
CA ALA A 114 13.87 5.14 7.84
C ALA A 114 13.71 6.60 7.39
N ASP A 115 14.72 7.44 7.63
CA ASP A 115 14.69 8.85 7.20
C ASP A 115 14.73 8.97 5.67
N LYS A 116 15.57 8.20 5.00
CA LYS A 116 15.63 8.15 3.52
C LYS A 116 14.32 7.63 2.90
N VAL A 117 13.72 6.60 3.51
CA VAL A 117 12.41 6.08 3.09
C VAL A 117 11.33 7.16 3.20
N ARG A 118 11.30 7.88 4.32
CA ARG A 118 10.35 8.98 4.53
C ARG A 118 10.52 10.08 3.47
N GLU A 119 11.75 10.54 3.25
CA GLU A 119 12.07 11.55 2.25
C GLU A 119 11.68 11.10 0.83
N ALA A 120 11.98 9.86 0.48
CA ALA A 120 11.61 9.29 -0.83
C ALA A 120 10.09 9.23 -1.04
N ILE A 121 9.33 8.86 -0.01
CA ILE A 121 7.86 8.84 -0.06
C ILE A 121 7.31 10.25 -0.27
N PHE A 122 7.77 11.24 0.51
CA PHE A 122 7.36 12.64 0.34
C PHE A 122 7.61 13.10 -1.08
N SER A 123 8.83 12.93 -1.58
CA SER A 123 9.21 13.36 -2.93
C SER A 123 8.40 12.67 -4.02
N ALA A 124 8.20 11.36 -3.91
CA ALA A 124 7.49 10.59 -4.92
C ALA A 124 5.98 10.90 -4.95
N ILE A 125 5.34 10.98 -3.79
CA ILE A 125 3.90 11.24 -3.72
C ILE A 125 3.59 12.68 -4.14
N GLU A 126 4.30 13.66 -3.62
CA GLU A 126 4.07 15.06 -3.99
C GLU A 126 4.40 15.32 -5.46
N GLY A 127 5.48 14.72 -5.98
CA GLY A 127 5.93 14.91 -7.35
C GLY A 127 5.12 14.16 -8.41
N LEU A 128 4.70 12.92 -8.15
CA LEU A 128 4.03 12.07 -9.14
C LEU A 128 2.52 12.02 -8.97
N VAL A 129 2.02 12.12 -7.74
CA VAL A 129 0.59 12.03 -7.44
C VAL A 129 -0.03 13.39 -7.22
N GLY A 130 0.73 14.35 -6.70
CA GLY A 130 0.26 15.71 -6.44
C GLY A 130 -0.55 15.85 -5.16
N LEU A 131 -0.41 14.89 -4.23
CA LEU A 131 -0.99 14.96 -2.89
C LEU A 131 0.04 15.45 -1.89
N GLU A 132 -0.38 16.26 -0.94
CA GLU A 132 0.42 16.64 0.22
C GLU A 132 0.52 15.45 1.18
N VAL A 133 1.73 15.06 1.55
CA VAL A 133 1.95 14.02 2.56
C VAL A 133 2.02 14.66 3.93
N THR A 134 1.06 14.33 4.80
CA THR A 134 0.99 14.88 6.16
C THR A 134 1.79 14.07 7.16
N GLU A 135 1.84 12.76 6.98
CA GLU A 135 2.45 11.84 7.94
C GLU A 135 2.93 10.57 7.23
N VAL A 136 4.12 10.11 7.59
CA VAL A 136 4.67 8.81 7.20
C VAL A 136 5.18 8.10 8.44
N ASN A 137 4.45 7.10 8.89
CA ASN A 137 4.83 6.23 9.99
C ASN A 137 5.59 5.02 9.46
N ILE A 138 6.78 4.77 9.99
CA ILE A 138 7.63 3.66 9.56
C ILE A 138 7.83 2.72 10.73
N LYS A 139 7.45 1.46 10.53
CA LYS A 139 7.67 0.36 11.47
C LYS A 139 8.69 -0.60 10.89
N VAL A 140 9.87 -0.67 11.49
CA VAL A 140 10.87 -1.69 11.18
C VAL A 140 10.57 -2.92 12.04
N THR A 141 10.28 -4.05 11.40
CA THR A 141 9.87 -5.29 12.09
C THR A 141 11.00 -6.28 12.23
N ASP A 142 12.02 -6.18 11.38
CA ASP A 142 13.14 -7.12 11.39
C ASP A 142 14.40 -6.49 10.76
N VAL A 143 15.54 -7.11 11.00
CA VAL A 143 16.81 -6.81 10.35
C VAL A 143 17.31 -8.08 9.68
N HIS A 144 17.42 -8.06 8.36
CA HIS A 144 17.98 -9.18 7.60
C HIS A 144 19.49 -9.23 7.72
N VAL A 145 20.02 -10.36 8.18
CA VAL A 145 21.46 -10.65 8.25
C VAL A 145 21.78 -11.65 7.13
N PRO A 146 22.70 -11.34 6.19
CA PRO A 146 22.98 -12.19 5.03
C PRO A 146 23.42 -13.63 5.36
N ASP A 147 24.04 -13.83 6.52
CA ASP A 147 24.54 -15.15 6.94
C ASP A 147 23.44 -16.10 7.44
N ASP A 148 22.25 -15.59 7.75
CA ASP A 148 21.12 -16.42 8.23
C ASP A 148 20.44 -17.20 7.09
N ASP A 149 20.53 -16.75 5.85
CA ASP A 149 19.92 -17.42 4.70
C ASP A 149 20.65 -18.72 4.28
N ASP A 150 21.92 -18.87 4.63
CA ASP A 150 22.70 -20.07 4.30
C ASP A 150 22.42 -21.26 5.24
N ASN A 151 21.95 -21.00 6.47
CA ASN A 151 21.63 -22.06 7.42
C ASN A 151 20.30 -22.77 7.17
N GLU A 152 19.32 -22.07 6.56
CA GLU A 152 18.02 -22.71 6.23
C GLU A 152 18.12 -23.68 5.04
N LYS A 153 19.10 -23.50 4.14
CA LYS A 153 19.28 -24.39 3.00
C LYS A 153 20.01 -25.69 3.35
N ASP A 154 20.85 -25.68 4.38
CA ASP A 154 21.62 -26.85 4.79
C ASP A 154 20.78 -27.82 5.66
N GLU A 155 19.74 -27.38 6.32
CA GLU A 155 18.84 -28.24 7.09
C GLU A 155 17.88 -29.03 6.18
N ASP A 156 17.37 -28.39 5.10
CA ASP A 156 16.49 -29.05 4.13
C ASP A 156 17.22 -30.11 3.25
N GLU A 157 18.54 -30.01 3.08
CA GLU A 157 19.33 -31.03 2.36
C GLU A 157 19.74 -32.23 3.26
N LYS A 158 19.89 -32.03 4.56
CA LYS A 158 20.21 -33.11 5.51
C LYS A 158 19.07 -34.07 5.72
N ASP A 159 17.85 -33.55 5.84
CA ASP A 159 16.65 -34.40 6.02
C ASP A 159 16.29 -35.23 4.79
N LYS A 160 16.76 -34.87 3.60
CA LYS A 160 16.57 -35.66 2.39
C LYS A 160 17.58 -36.80 2.22
N LYS A 161 18.69 -36.77 2.94
CA LYS A 161 19.77 -37.74 2.80
C LYS A 161 19.63 -38.93 3.74
N ASP A 162 18.84 -38.81 4.81
CA ASP A 162 18.62 -39.85 5.80
C ASP A 162 17.38 -40.74 5.51
N LEU A 163 16.70 -40.53 4.38
CA LEU A 163 15.52 -41.28 3.95
C LEU A 163 15.80 -42.26 2.77
N LYS A 164 17.03 -42.74 2.66
CA LYS A 164 17.35 -43.84 1.72
C LYS A 164 17.85 -45.07 2.45
#